data_7708663986774cc1b1e81ce35cbdeda3
#
_entry.id   7708663986774cc1b1e81ce35cbdeda3
#
_cell.length_a   1.000
_cell.length_b   1.000
_cell.length_c   1.000
_cell.angle_alpha   90.00
_cell.angle_beta   90.00
_cell.angle_gamma   90.00
#
_symmetry.space_group_name_H-M   'P 1'
#
loop_
_entity.id
_entity.type
_entity.pdbx_description
1 polymer ?
#
loop_
_entity_poly.entity_id
_entity_poly.type
_entity_poly.pdbx_seq_one_letter_code
_entity_poly.pdbx_strand_id
1 'polypeptide(L)'
;MKNLLRNSIWILLATCLTAACNENTVYHSYQSIPTEGWKKSDTLFFNVPIKDSLALLQLSAEIRNESNYAYRNIYLTVSHNLENSTVWKTDTLLLILADKEGKWNGTGWGSLFQSTLPIGSAIVRHPGNYTFKITHGM
;
A
#
# COMPACT_ATOMS: atom_id res chain seq x y z
N MET A 1 -45.12 2.30 -25.42
CA MET A 1 -43.72 2.25 -25.91
C MET A 1 -42.79 3.21 -25.17
N LYS A 2 -43.11 4.49 -24.94
CA LYS A 2 -42.23 5.45 -24.25
C LYS A 2 -41.88 5.05 -22.81
N ASN A 3 -42.78 4.43 -22.05
CA ASN A 3 -42.52 4.03 -20.65
C ASN A 3 -41.64 2.75 -20.55
N LEU A 4 -41.74 1.86 -21.53
CA LEU A 4 -40.90 0.66 -21.62
C LEU A 4 -39.41 1.03 -21.88
N LEU A 5 -39.17 1.95 -22.80
CA LEU A 5 -37.82 2.47 -23.10
C LEU A 5 -37.20 3.21 -21.90
N ARG A 6 -38.01 4.02 -21.20
CA ARG A 6 -37.57 4.74 -20.00
C ARG A 6 -37.19 3.79 -18.88
N ASN A 7 -37.98 2.77 -18.63
CA ASN A 7 -37.71 1.76 -17.62
C ASN A 7 -36.50 0.88 -18.00
N SER A 8 -36.32 0.55 -19.28
CA SER A 8 -35.14 -0.19 -19.75
C SER A 8 -33.83 0.60 -19.56
N ILE A 9 -33.86 1.92 -19.75
CA ILE A 9 -32.68 2.79 -19.53
C ILE A 9 -32.31 2.83 -18.06
N TRP A 10 -33.30 2.91 -17.15
CA TRP A 10 -33.01 2.89 -15.71
C TRP A 10 -32.46 1.56 -15.22
N ILE A 11 -32.92 0.44 -15.78
CA ILE A 11 -32.42 -0.91 -15.47
C ILE A 11 -30.98 -1.06 -16.00
N LEU A 12 -30.69 -0.57 -17.21
CA LEU A 12 -29.35 -0.60 -17.79
C LEU A 12 -28.37 0.26 -16.99
N LEU A 13 -28.78 1.43 -16.53
CA LEU A 13 -27.97 2.32 -15.69
C LEU A 13 -27.70 1.71 -14.31
N ALA A 14 -28.69 1.03 -13.73
CA ALA A 14 -28.53 0.37 -12.44
C ALA A 14 -27.57 -0.83 -12.50
N THR A 15 -27.51 -1.57 -13.62
CA THR A 15 -26.58 -2.68 -13.79
C THR A 15 -25.14 -2.24 -14.01
N CYS A 16 -24.88 -1.05 -14.55
CA CYS A 16 -23.53 -0.50 -14.68
C CYS A 16 -22.90 -0.08 -13.35
N LEU A 17 -23.71 0.20 -12.32
CA LEU A 17 -23.19 0.60 -11.00
C LEU A 17 -22.67 -0.57 -10.14
N THR A 18 -22.92 -1.81 -10.54
CA THR A 18 -22.48 -3.00 -9.79
C THR A 18 -21.14 -3.56 -10.25
N ALA A 19 -20.51 -2.98 -11.28
CA ALA A 19 -19.14 -3.29 -11.70
C ALA A 19 -18.12 -2.55 -10.85
N ALA A 20 -18.34 -2.45 -9.53
CA ALA A 20 -17.38 -1.89 -8.59
C ALA A 20 -16.24 -2.89 -8.38
N CYS A 21 -15.04 -2.42 -8.65
CA CYS A 21 -13.73 -3.02 -8.52
C CYS A 21 -13.64 -4.08 -7.42
N ASN A 22 -13.39 -5.30 -7.83
CA ASN A 22 -12.94 -6.34 -6.94
C ASN A 22 -11.40 -6.26 -6.87
N GLU A 23 -10.88 -5.26 -6.17
CA GLU A 23 -9.49 -5.30 -5.76
C GLU A 23 -9.39 -6.35 -4.66
N ASN A 24 -8.72 -7.45 -4.94
CA ASN A 24 -8.43 -8.50 -3.98
C ASN A 24 -7.36 -8.03 -2.97
N THR A 25 -7.64 -6.93 -2.28
CA THR A 25 -6.78 -6.41 -1.22
C THR A 25 -6.93 -7.30 0.01
N VAL A 26 -5.88 -8.04 0.34
CA VAL A 26 -5.84 -8.92 1.52
C VAL A 26 -5.65 -8.13 2.79
N TYR A 27 -4.82 -7.08 2.73
CA TYR A 27 -4.50 -6.25 3.89
C TYR A 27 -4.10 -4.85 3.44
N HIS A 28 -4.60 -3.85 4.15
CA HIS A 28 -4.25 -2.46 3.94
C HIS A 28 -4.32 -1.71 5.27
N SER A 29 -3.25 -1.04 5.65
CA SER A 29 -3.17 -0.27 6.89
C SER A 29 -2.16 0.85 6.79
N TYR A 30 -2.40 1.93 7.52
CA TYR A 30 -1.49 3.06 7.65
C TYR A 30 -1.04 3.23 9.09
N GLN A 31 0.19 3.72 9.26
CA GLN A 31 0.68 4.24 10.52
C GLN A 31 1.16 5.67 10.31
N SER A 32 0.79 6.55 11.23
CA SER A 32 1.22 7.94 11.21
C SER A 32 2.64 8.05 11.77
N ILE A 33 3.46 8.81 11.09
CA ILE A 33 4.77 9.25 11.60
C ILE A 33 4.53 10.48 12.47
N PRO A 34 5.17 10.58 13.65
CA PRO A 34 5.09 11.77 14.48
C PRO A 34 5.53 13.04 13.75
N THR A 35 4.97 14.18 14.13
CA THR A 35 5.30 15.49 13.52
C THR A 35 6.76 15.88 13.73
N GLU A 36 7.39 15.39 14.79
CA GLU A 36 8.82 15.57 15.09
C GLU A 36 9.73 14.77 14.15
N GLY A 37 9.13 13.94 13.30
CA GLY A 37 9.80 13.09 12.34
C GLY A 37 9.91 11.63 12.79
N TRP A 38 10.27 10.77 11.85
CA TRP A 38 10.52 9.35 12.09
C TRP A 38 11.94 9.17 12.58
N LYS A 39 12.12 8.72 13.81
CA LYS A 39 13.44 8.45 14.35
C LYS A 39 14.00 7.14 13.77
N LYS A 40 15.29 7.09 13.54
CA LYS A 40 15.98 5.90 13.02
C LYS A 40 15.84 4.66 13.91
N SER A 41 15.64 4.88 15.22
CA SER A 41 15.36 3.81 16.19
C SER A 41 13.95 3.27 16.14
N ASP A 42 13.02 3.99 15.52
CA ASP A 42 11.59 3.67 15.59
C ASP A 42 11.24 2.69 14.48
N THR A 43 10.69 1.56 14.90
CA THR A 43 10.21 0.52 13.98
C THR A 43 8.69 0.55 13.90
N LEU A 44 8.16 0.61 12.69
CA LEU A 44 6.74 0.42 12.44
C LEU A 44 6.44 -1.07 12.32
N PHE A 45 5.40 -1.52 13.01
CA PHE A 45 4.96 -2.91 13.00
C PHE A 45 3.57 -3.00 12.38
N PHE A 46 3.39 -3.91 11.43
CA PHE A 46 2.10 -4.23 10.83
C PHE A 46 1.81 -5.71 11.03
N ASN A 47 0.67 -6.01 11.65
CA ASN A 47 0.20 -7.38 11.82
C ASN A 47 -0.79 -7.72 10.71
N VAL A 48 -0.46 -8.71 9.92
CA VAL A 48 -1.18 -9.10 8.70
C VAL A 48 -1.85 -10.45 8.90
N PRO A 49 -3.17 -10.48 9.13
CA PRO A 49 -3.92 -11.73 9.21
C PRO A 49 -4.16 -12.27 7.80
N ILE A 50 -3.67 -13.46 7.50
CA ILE A 50 -3.90 -14.16 6.25
C ILE A 50 -4.83 -15.35 6.52
N LYS A 51 -5.93 -15.42 5.78
CA LYS A 51 -6.96 -16.45 5.94
C LYS A 51 -6.79 -17.61 4.97
N ASP A 52 -6.20 -17.35 3.81
CA ASP A 52 -6.05 -18.33 2.74
C ASP A 52 -4.69 -18.99 2.75
N SER A 53 -4.63 -20.25 2.37
CA SER A 53 -3.40 -20.98 2.14
C SER A 53 -2.95 -20.86 0.69
N LEU A 54 -1.64 -20.99 0.44
CA LEU A 54 -1.01 -20.89 -0.88
C LEU A 54 -1.32 -19.59 -1.63
N ALA A 55 -1.43 -18.48 -0.89
CA ALA A 55 -1.67 -17.17 -1.47
C ALA A 55 -0.37 -16.55 -1.99
N LEU A 56 -0.37 -16.14 -3.26
CA LEU A 56 0.67 -15.27 -3.82
C LEU A 56 0.26 -13.81 -3.58
N LEU A 57 1.02 -13.13 -2.74
CA LEU A 57 0.77 -11.74 -2.39
C LEU A 57 1.72 -10.82 -3.15
N GLN A 58 1.17 -9.77 -3.76
CA GLN A 58 1.92 -8.62 -4.23
C GLN A 58 2.01 -7.61 -3.09
N LEU A 59 3.21 -7.15 -2.81
CA LEU A 59 3.49 -6.26 -1.70
C LEU A 59 3.79 -4.86 -2.23
N SER A 60 3.14 -3.85 -1.68
CA SER A 60 3.40 -2.46 -1.99
C SER A 60 3.45 -1.61 -0.72
N ALA A 61 4.26 -0.58 -0.74
CA ALA A 61 4.28 0.47 0.27
C ALA A 61 3.56 1.69 -0.26
N GLU A 62 2.62 2.21 0.50
CA GLU A 62 2.03 3.52 0.27
C GLU A 62 2.68 4.54 1.19
N ILE A 63 3.30 5.55 0.60
CA ILE A 63 3.96 6.62 1.33
C ILE A 63 3.21 7.91 1.09
N ARG A 64 2.83 8.56 2.18
CA ARG A 64 2.28 9.92 2.16
C ARG A 64 3.32 10.87 2.72
N ASN A 65 3.77 11.79 1.88
CA ASN A 65 4.69 12.83 2.27
C ASN A 65 4.07 14.21 2.08
N GLU A 66 4.49 15.13 2.91
CA GLU A 66 4.17 16.54 2.74
C GLU A 66 5.08 17.19 1.70
N SER A 67 4.62 18.30 1.13
CA SER A 67 5.38 19.05 0.11
C SER A 67 6.71 19.62 0.62
N ASN A 68 6.87 19.76 1.94
CA ASN A 68 8.07 20.23 2.61
C ASN A 68 9.04 19.10 2.98
N TYR A 69 8.77 17.84 2.61
CA TYR A 69 9.72 16.75 2.82
C TYR A 69 11.04 17.06 2.10
N ALA A 70 12.15 17.01 2.81
CA ALA A 70 13.43 17.57 2.36
C ALA A 70 14.16 16.75 1.28
N TYR A 71 13.71 15.50 1.04
CA TYR A 71 14.42 14.57 0.15
C TYR A 71 13.52 14.09 -0.99
N ARG A 72 14.15 13.72 -2.11
CA ARG A 72 13.44 13.13 -3.28
C ARG A 72 13.18 11.64 -3.15
N ASN A 73 13.77 11.01 -2.16
CA ASN A 73 13.76 9.57 -1.97
C ASN A 73 13.67 9.22 -0.49
N ILE A 74 13.37 7.96 -0.24
CA ILE A 74 13.47 7.35 1.08
C ILE A 74 14.04 5.94 0.96
N TYR A 75 14.94 5.59 1.86
CA TYR A 75 15.37 4.20 2.05
C TYR A 75 14.50 3.55 3.12
N LEU A 76 13.90 2.41 2.78
CA LEU A 76 13.16 1.60 3.74
C LEU A 76 13.82 0.24 3.89
N THR A 77 14.03 -0.18 5.12
CA THR A 77 14.34 -1.58 5.43
C THR A 77 13.04 -2.25 5.84
N VAL A 78 12.62 -3.22 5.02
CA VAL A 78 11.39 -3.98 5.20
C VAL A 78 11.74 -5.40 5.58
N SER A 79 11.27 -5.84 6.72
CA SER A 79 11.42 -7.22 7.19
C SER A 79 10.04 -7.85 7.36
N HIS A 80 9.86 -9.07 6.88
CA HIS A 80 8.61 -9.80 7.05
C HIS A 80 8.85 -11.31 7.23
N ASN A 81 7.87 -12.00 7.80
CA ASN A 81 7.90 -13.44 8.00
C ASN A 81 6.77 -14.17 7.25
N LEU A 82 6.28 -13.62 6.13
CA LEU A 82 5.14 -14.13 5.37
C LEU A 82 5.31 -15.57 4.84
N GLU A 83 6.52 -15.94 4.44
CA GLU A 83 6.77 -17.27 3.85
C GLU A 83 6.88 -18.36 4.91
N ASN A 84 7.37 -17.98 6.10
CA ASN A 84 7.48 -18.85 7.28
C ASN A 84 7.48 -17.96 8.53
N SER A 85 6.55 -18.21 9.45
CA SER A 85 6.37 -17.40 10.67
C SER A 85 7.61 -17.30 11.57
N THR A 86 8.56 -18.22 11.43
CA THR A 86 9.81 -18.24 12.21
C THR A 86 11.03 -17.67 11.46
N VAL A 87 10.90 -17.41 10.14
CA VAL A 87 12.01 -16.94 9.30
C VAL A 87 11.70 -15.54 8.78
N TRP A 88 12.61 -14.62 9.03
CA TRP A 88 12.51 -13.25 8.57
C TRP A 88 13.27 -13.06 7.26
N LYS A 89 12.58 -12.49 6.28
CA LYS A 89 13.16 -11.95 5.06
C LYS A 89 13.30 -10.45 5.21
N THR A 90 14.47 -9.92 4.93
CA THR A 90 14.76 -8.49 5.08
C THR A 90 15.36 -7.94 3.79
N ASP A 91 14.78 -6.87 3.27
CA ASP A 91 15.24 -6.16 2.09
C ASP A 91 15.34 -4.65 2.39
N THR A 92 16.34 -3.99 1.80
CA THR A 92 16.45 -2.53 1.85
C THR A 92 16.16 -1.97 0.47
N LEU A 93 15.18 -1.09 0.42
CA LEU A 93 14.61 -0.55 -0.81
C LEU A 93 14.85 0.95 -0.90
N LEU A 94 15.28 1.41 -2.07
CA LEU A 94 15.31 2.83 -2.41
C LEU A 94 14.00 3.18 -3.14
N LEU A 95 13.21 4.03 -2.55
CA LEU A 95 11.94 4.51 -3.09
C LEU A 95 12.09 5.96 -3.55
N ILE A 96 11.78 6.22 -4.82
CA ILE A 96 11.89 7.56 -5.42
C ILE A 96 10.53 8.24 -5.34
N LEU A 97 10.44 9.33 -4.59
CA LEU A 97 9.20 10.08 -4.32
C LEU A 97 9.05 11.29 -5.23
N ALA A 98 10.16 11.87 -5.72
CA ALA A 98 10.15 13.00 -6.64
C ALA A 98 11.14 12.82 -7.79
N ASP A 99 10.88 13.46 -8.91
CA ASP A 99 11.76 13.50 -10.07
C ASP A 99 13.02 14.37 -9.81
N LYS A 100 13.86 14.51 -10.84
CA LYS A 100 15.11 15.28 -10.75
C LYS A 100 14.86 16.77 -10.58
N GLU A 101 13.74 17.26 -11.05
CA GLU A 101 13.29 18.64 -10.96
C GLU A 101 12.60 18.96 -9.63
N GLY A 102 12.40 17.96 -8.78
CA GLY A 102 11.74 18.09 -7.47
C GLY A 102 10.22 17.99 -7.51
N LYS A 103 9.64 17.60 -8.64
CA LYS A 103 8.21 17.36 -8.74
C LYS A 103 7.87 16.00 -8.12
N TRP A 104 6.87 15.99 -7.25
CA TRP A 104 6.40 14.77 -6.60
C TRP A 104 5.77 13.80 -7.59
N ASN A 105 6.17 12.52 -7.54
CA ASN A 105 5.68 11.46 -8.42
C ASN A 105 4.29 10.97 -8.01
N GLY A 106 3.91 11.15 -6.75
CA GLY A 106 2.64 10.72 -6.21
C GLY A 106 1.47 11.60 -6.64
N THR A 107 0.26 11.07 -6.46
CA THR A 107 -0.97 11.85 -6.56
C THR A 107 -1.14 12.67 -5.29
N GLY A 108 -1.54 13.94 -5.44
CA GLY A 108 -1.60 14.83 -4.31
C GLY A 108 -2.85 15.69 -4.26
N TRP A 109 -3.17 16.14 -3.06
CA TRP A 109 -4.14 17.19 -2.81
C TRP A 109 -3.53 18.19 -1.82
N GLY A 110 -3.41 19.44 -2.27
CA GLY A 110 -2.78 20.49 -1.46
C GLY A 110 -1.29 20.21 -1.22
N SER A 111 -0.91 20.10 0.04
CA SER A 111 0.49 19.84 0.46
C SER A 111 0.82 18.36 0.66
N LEU A 112 -0.12 17.45 0.49
CA LEU A 112 0.07 16.02 0.74
C LEU A 112 0.13 15.24 -0.58
N PHE A 113 1.14 14.40 -0.72
CA PHE A 113 1.35 13.54 -1.89
C PHE A 113 1.42 12.08 -1.46
N GLN A 114 0.74 11.20 -2.21
CA GLN A 114 0.73 9.76 -1.97
C GLN A 114 1.36 9.03 -3.14
N SER A 115 2.37 8.23 -2.85
CA SER A 115 3.03 7.33 -3.79
C SER A 115 2.78 5.89 -3.39
N THR A 116 2.40 5.04 -4.36
CA THR A 116 2.30 3.58 -4.19
C THR A 116 3.46 2.93 -4.92
N LEU A 117 4.28 2.21 -4.20
CA LEU A 117 5.56 1.69 -4.69
C LEU A 117 5.62 0.18 -4.44
N PRO A 118 5.95 -0.63 -5.47
CA PRO A 118 6.10 -2.06 -5.28
C PRO A 118 7.31 -2.35 -4.39
N ILE A 119 7.16 -3.24 -3.42
CA ILE A 119 8.23 -3.67 -2.51
C ILE A 119 8.54 -5.16 -2.61
N GLY A 120 7.80 -5.91 -3.41
CA GLY A 120 8.09 -7.31 -3.67
C GLY A 120 6.85 -8.19 -3.74
N SER A 121 7.08 -9.49 -3.62
CA SER A 121 6.03 -10.51 -3.54
C SER A 121 6.42 -11.59 -2.54
N ALA A 122 5.43 -12.28 -2.01
CA ALA A 122 5.63 -13.41 -1.10
C ALA A 122 4.56 -14.48 -1.30
N ILE A 123 4.93 -15.75 -1.07
CA ILE A 123 4.00 -16.88 -1.05
C ILE A 123 3.72 -17.23 0.39
N VAL A 124 2.47 -17.04 0.81
CA VAL A 124 2.01 -17.48 2.13
C VAL A 124 1.45 -18.89 2.02
N ARG A 125 2.07 -19.84 2.71
CA ARG A 125 1.73 -21.27 2.60
C ARG A 125 0.62 -21.69 3.55
N HIS A 126 0.48 -21.02 4.67
CA HIS A 126 -0.47 -21.37 5.73
C HIS A 126 -1.22 -20.13 6.22
N PRO A 127 -2.50 -20.25 6.55
CA PRO A 127 -3.21 -19.18 7.26
C PRO A 127 -2.51 -18.86 8.59
N GLY A 128 -2.55 -17.58 8.98
CA GLY A 128 -1.93 -17.17 10.24
C GLY A 128 -1.79 -15.67 10.35
N ASN A 129 -1.17 -15.24 11.45
CA ASN A 129 -0.82 -13.85 11.67
C ASN A 129 0.67 -13.66 11.39
N TYR A 130 0.96 -12.79 10.47
CA TYR A 130 2.32 -12.47 10.04
C TYR A 130 2.65 -11.02 10.38
N THR A 131 3.93 -10.69 10.42
CA THR A 131 4.36 -9.36 10.82
C THR A 131 5.29 -8.75 9.79
N PHE A 132 5.07 -7.46 9.50
CA PHE A 132 6.05 -6.60 8.87
C PHE A 132 6.68 -5.69 9.92
N LYS A 133 7.99 -5.45 9.76
CA LYS A 133 8.77 -4.44 10.47
C LYS A 133 9.36 -3.51 9.44
N ILE A 134 9.14 -2.23 9.59
CA ILE A 134 9.65 -1.22 8.65
C ILE A 134 10.41 -0.16 9.43
N THR A 135 11.64 0.10 9.00
CA THR A 135 12.47 1.21 9.46
C THR A 135 12.95 2.02 8.25
N HIS A 136 13.38 3.25 8.46
CA HIS A 136 14.03 4.03 7.41
C HIS A 136 15.56 3.99 7.54
N GLY A 137 16.24 4.19 6.41
CA GLY A 137 17.70 4.23 6.31
C GLY A 137 18.26 5.62 5.97
N MET A 138 17.47 6.68 6.30
CA MET A 138 17.86 8.08 6.03
C MET A 138 18.87 8.60 7.05
#